data_f71b014916420945031885874d373798
#
_entry.id   f71b014916420945031885874d373798
#
_cell.length_a   1.000
_cell.length_b   1.000
_cell.length_c   1.000
_cell.angle_alpha   90.00
_cell.angle_beta   90.00
_cell.angle_gamma   90.00
#
_symmetry.space_group_name_H-M   'P 1'
#
loop_
_entity.id
_entity.type
_entity.pdbx_description
1 polymer ?
#
loop_
_entity_poly.entity_id
_entity_poly.type
_entity_poly.pdbx_seq_one_letter_code
_entity_poly.pdbx_strand_id
1 'polypeptide(L)'
;ANTVITNSMIEHSVVKKGVTVGPFAHIRPDSMLKEGVHIGNFVEVKGSTIGENTKAGHLTYIGNAEVGSDVNFGAGTITVNYDGQHKFKTQIANNVFIGSNSTLIAPLEIGANALTAAGSTITDDVPADSVAIGRGRQVNKEGYAIKKPHHPSQQK
;
A
#
# COMPACT_ATOMS: atom_id res chain seq x y z
N ALA A 1 -13.22 -22.52 -3.83
CA ALA A 1 -12.45 -23.53 -3.12
C ALA A 1 -11.06 -22.99 -2.77
N ASN A 2 -10.50 -23.41 -1.63
CA ASN A 2 -9.17 -23.04 -1.13
C ASN A 2 -9.01 -21.56 -0.71
N THR A 3 -10.10 -20.86 -0.40
CA THR A 3 -10.05 -19.53 0.22
C THR A 3 -9.95 -19.69 1.73
N VAL A 4 -9.04 -18.95 2.35
CA VAL A 4 -8.81 -18.98 3.80
C VAL A 4 -9.03 -17.59 4.38
N ILE A 5 -9.91 -17.49 5.37
CA ILE A 5 -10.19 -16.25 6.10
C ILE A 5 -9.94 -16.51 7.58
N THR A 6 -9.08 -15.73 8.19
CA THR A 6 -8.67 -15.89 9.58
C THR A 6 -8.93 -14.61 10.36
N ASN A 7 -9.72 -14.65 11.41
CA ASN A 7 -9.97 -13.56 12.37
C ASN A 7 -10.06 -12.17 11.71
N SER A 8 -10.93 -12.04 10.71
CA SER A 8 -11.04 -10.82 9.90
C SER A 8 -12.49 -10.44 9.67
N MET A 9 -12.75 -9.17 9.37
CA MET A 9 -14.06 -8.66 9.01
C MET A 9 -14.19 -8.51 7.51
N ILE A 10 -15.27 -9.02 6.93
CA ILE A 10 -15.61 -8.88 5.51
C ILE A 10 -17.05 -8.46 5.39
N GLU A 11 -17.31 -7.32 4.76
CA GLU A 11 -18.64 -6.72 4.61
C GLU A 11 -18.95 -6.51 3.12
N HIS A 12 -20.11 -6.96 2.68
CA HIS A 12 -20.69 -6.69 1.35
C HIS A 12 -19.66 -6.66 0.21
N SER A 13 -18.81 -7.68 0.14
CA SER A 13 -17.67 -7.77 -0.78
C SER A 13 -17.57 -9.14 -1.44
N VAL A 14 -16.83 -9.22 -2.53
CA VAL A 14 -16.61 -10.46 -3.28
C VAL A 14 -15.19 -10.98 -3.07
N VAL A 15 -15.07 -12.20 -2.58
CA VAL A 15 -13.79 -12.89 -2.38
C VAL A 15 -13.75 -14.13 -3.29
N LYS A 16 -12.79 -14.16 -4.21
CA LYS A 16 -12.67 -15.24 -5.20
C LYS A 16 -11.87 -16.44 -4.67
N LYS A 17 -11.60 -17.40 -5.55
CA LYS A 17 -10.91 -18.65 -5.25
C LYS A 17 -9.44 -18.39 -4.84
N GLY A 18 -8.96 -19.17 -3.88
CA GLY A 18 -7.54 -19.15 -3.48
C GLY A 18 -7.09 -17.90 -2.75
N VAL A 19 -8.02 -17.02 -2.38
CA VAL A 19 -7.70 -15.80 -1.60
C VAL A 19 -7.37 -16.16 -0.16
N THR A 20 -6.42 -15.47 0.43
CA THR A 20 -6.14 -15.52 1.86
C THR A 20 -6.36 -14.15 2.49
N VAL A 21 -7.10 -14.09 3.60
CA VAL A 21 -7.40 -12.85 4.32
C VAL A 21 -7.09 -13.02 5.80
N GLY A 22 -6.30 -12.11 6.33
CA GLY A 22 -6.05 -11.99 7.75
C GLY A 22 -4.70 -12.56 8.25
N PRO A 23 -4.55 -12.65 9.57
CA PRO A 23 -5.53 -12.22 10.59
C PRO A 23 -5.66 -10.68 10.69
N PHE A 24 -6.77 -10.22 11.28
CA PHE A 24 -7.03 -8.81 11.58
C PHE A 24 -7.02 -7.88 10.36
N ALA A 25 -7.61 -8.34 9.26
CA ALA A 25 -7.88 -7.53 8.08
C ALA A 25 -9.34 -7.07 8.07
N HIS A 26 -9.61 -5.95 7.37
CA HIS A 26 -10.96 -5.44 7.20
C HIS A 26 -11.24 -5.18 5.71
N ILE A 27 -12.08 -6.01 5.12
CA ILE A 27 -12.58 -5.84 3.75
C ILE A 27 -13.93 -5.17 3.83
N ARG A 28 -13.98 -3.91 3.47
CA ARG A 28 -15.16 -3.06 3.55
C ARG A 28 -16.01 -3.14 2.28
N PRO A 29 -17.26 -2.63 2.33
CA PRO A 29 -18.20 -2.75 1.22
C PRO A 29 -17.65 -2.30 -0.13
N ASP A 30 -18.24 -2.88 -1.19
CA ASP A 30 -17.92 -2.62 -2.59
C ASP A 30 -16.49 -2.99 -2.99
N SER A 31 -15.92 -3.99 -2.32
CA SER A 31 -14.58 -4.50 -2.63
C SER A 31 -14.63 -5.86 -3.33
N MET A 32 -13.70 -6.09 -4.25
CA MET A 32 -13.53 -7.37 -4.94
C MET A 32 -12.08 -7.84 -4.84
N LEU A 33 -11.86 -9.00 -4.23
CA LEU A 33 -10.57 -9.68 -4.21
C LEU A 33 -10.60 -10.80 -5.25
N LYS A 34 -9.80 -10.67 -6.32
CA LYS A 34 -9.71 -11.69 -7.38
C LYS A 34 -8.90 -12.90 -6.94
N GLU A 35 -8.73 -13.87 -7.83
CA GLU A 35 -8.10 -15.14 -7.47
C GLU A 35 -6.67 -15.00 -6.96
N GLY A 36 -6.34 -15.77 -5.93
CA GLY A 36 -4.99 -15.82 -5.38
C GLY A 36 -4.52 -14.58 -4.63
N VAL A 37 -5.38 -13.59 -4.41
CA VAL A 37 -5.04 -12.38 -3.65
C VAL A 37 -4.68 -12.74 -2.20
N HIS A 38 -3.64 -12.09 -1.68
CA HIS A 38 -3.22 -12.20 -0.29
C HIS A 38 -3.38 -10.85 0.43
N ILE A 39 -4.29 -10.81 1.42
CA ILE A 39 -4.46 -9.68 2.32
C ILE A 39 -4.03 -10.12 3.72
N GLY A 40 -2.97 -9.53 4.23
CA GLY A 40 -2.42 -9.88 5.54
C GLY A 40 -2.97 -9.02 6.67
N ASN A 41 -2.25 -9.00 7.78
CA ASN A 41 -2.72 -8.39 9.01
C ASN A 41 -2.68 -6.86 8.99
N PHE A 42 -3.72 -6.27 9.59
CA PHE A 42 -3.91 -4.81 9.68
C PHE A 42 -3.98 -4.14 8.31
N VAL A 43 -4.57 -4.82 7.35
CA VAL A 43 -4.86 -4.28 6.02
C VAL A 43 -6.33 -3.97 5.92
N GLU A 44 -6.66 -2.78 5.45
CA GLU A 44 -8.02 -2.36 5.14
C GLU A 44 -8.18 -2.13 3.64
N VAL A 45 -9.21 -2.72 3.05
CA VAL A 45 -9.59 -2.53 1.64
C VAL A 45 -11.01 -2.00 1.59
N LYS A 46 -11.25 -0.93 0.84
CA LYS A 46 -12.57 -0.29 0.71
C LYS A 46 -12.86 0.16 -0.72
N GLY A 47 -14.00 -0.27 -1.26
CA GLY A 47 -14.47 0.19 -2.57
C GLY A 47 -13.43 -0.01 -3.67
N SER A 48 -12.75 -1.15 -3.67
CA SER A 48 -11.58 -1.39 -4.51
C SER A 48 -11.63 -2.76 -5.16
N THR A 49 -11.10 -2.86 -6.38
CA THR A 49 -10.86 -4.13 -7.05
C THR A 49 -9.38 -4.48 -6.94
N ILE A 50 -9.07 -5.65 -6.40
CA ILE A 50 -7.70 -6.15 -6.26
C ILE A 50 -7.52 -7.31 -7.26
N GLY A 51 -6.59 -7.13 -8.19
CA GLY A 51 -6.29 -8.08 -9.27
C GLY A 51 -5.62 -9.36 -8.78
N GLU A 52 -5.58 -10.34 -9.66
CA GLU A 52 -5.11 -11.69 -9.36
C GLU A 52 -3.69 -11.72 -8.78
N ASN A 53 -3.44 -12.61 -7.82
CA ASN A 53 -2.16 -12.83 -7.16
C ASN A 53 -1.54 -11.59 -6.48
N THR A 54 -2.25 -10.49 -6.40
CA THR A 54 -1.78 -9.26 -5.74
C THR A 54 -1.68 -9.47 -4.24
N LYS A 55 -0.67 -8.87 -3.62
CA LYS A 55 -0.34 -9.04 -2.20
C LYS A 55 -0.29 -7.71 -1.48
N ALA A 56 -0.98 -7.64 -0.35
CA ALA A 56 -0.88 -6.56 0.64
C ALA A 56 -0.74 -7.23 2.02
N GLY A 57 0.49 -7.49 2.43
CA GLY A 57 0.76 -8.35 3.60
C GLY A 57 0.57 -7.67 4.94
N HIS A 58 0.77 -6.35 5.04
CA HIS A 58 0.86 -5.68 6.33
C HIS A 58 0.47 -4.19 6.27
N LEU A 59 -0.30 -3.72 7.30
CA LEU A 59 -0.41 -2.31 7.67
C LEU A 59 -0.70 -1.37 6.48
N THR A 60 -1.66 -1.70 5.65
CA THR A 60 -1.92 -1.01 4.38
C THR A 60 -3.38 -0.57 4.29
N TYR A 61 -3.62 0.62 3.76
CA TYR A 61 -4.96 1.06 3.40
C TYR A 61 -5.09 1.20 1.89
N ILE A 62 -6.06 0.48 1.30
CA ILE A 62 -6.38 0.52 -0.13
C ILE A 62 -7.84 0.95 -0.28
N GLY A 63 -8.05 2.20 -0.63
CA GLY A 63 -9.38 2.80 -0.81
C GLY A 63 -9.59 3.38 -2.19
N ASN A 64 -10.74 3.11 -2.78
CA ASN A 64 -11.14 3.58 -4.12
C ASN A 64 -10.06 3.31 -5.19
N ALA A 65 -9.53 2.09 -5.23
CA ALA A 65 -8.45 1.71 -6.12
C ALA A 65 -8.87 0.60 -7.10
N GLU A 66 -8.37 0.70 -8.32
CA GLU A 66 -8.39 -0.38 -9.30
C GLU A 66 -6.96 -0.91 -9.43
N VAL A 67 -6.73 -2.10 -8.91
CA VAL A 67 -5.38 -2.71 -8.83
C VAL A 67 -5.31 -3.90 -9.78
N GLY A 68 -4.29 -3.91 -10.61
CA GLY A 68 -3.98 -5.00 -11.53
C GLY A 68 -3.52 -6.28 -10.84
N SER A 69 -3.07 -7.21 -11.64
CA SER A 69 -2.57 -8.51 -11.19
C SER A 69 -1.08 -8.44 -10.82
N ASP A 70 -0.65 -9.34 -9.92
CA ASP A 70 0.74 -9.50 -9.51
C ASP A 70 1.38 -8.23 -8.91
N VAL A 71 0.57 -7.37 -8.31
CA VAL A 71 1.02 -6.17 -7.61
C VAL A 71 1.47 -6.53 -6.19
N ASN A 72 2.56 -5.91 -5.72
CA ASN A 72 3.00 -6.04 -4.34
C ASN A 72 2.93 -4.71 -3.61
N PHE A 73 2.15 -4.63 -2.55
CA PHE A 73 2.11 -3.49 -1.64
C PHE A 73 3.09 -3.68 -0.48
N GLY A 74 4.07 -2.80 -0.38
CA GLY A 74 4.92 -2.71 0.79
C GLY A 74 4.15 -2.25 2.03
N ALA A 75 4.58 -2.69 3.20
CA ALA A 75 3.95 -2.34 4.47
C ALA A 75 3.86 -0.82 4.67
N GLY A 76 2.75 -0.37 5.23
CA GLY A 76 2.53 1.06 5.48
C GLY A 76 2.11 1.88 4.25
N THR A 77 1.76 1.23 3.15
CA THR A 77 1.23 1.92 1.97
C THR A 77 -0.18 2.46 2.22
N ILE A 78 -0.42 3.68 1.80
CA ILE A 78 -1.72 4.34 1.92
C ILE A 78 -2.12 4.95 0.58
N THR A 79 -3.33 4.63 0.11
CA THR A 79 -3.99 5.39 -0.96
C THR A 79 -4.71 6.57 -0.34
N VAL A 80 -4.30 7.79 -0.64
CA VAL A 80 -4.97 9.01 -0.19
C VAL A 80 -6.05 9.35 -1.20
N ASN A 81 -7.24 8.86 -0.94
CA ASN A 81 -8.38 8.87 -1.88
C ASN A 81 -9.43 9.95 -1.60
N TYR A 82 -9.21 10.82 -0.61
CA TYR A 82 -10.20 11.81 -0.17
C TYR A 82 -9.56 13.16 0.14
N ASP A 83 -10.09 14.23 -0.42
CA ASP A 83 -9.58 15.60 -0.28
C ASP A 83 -10.32 16.45 0.79
N GLY A 84 -11.28 15.84 1.49
CA GLY A 84 -12.17 16.53 2.42
C GLY A 84 -13.58 16.76 1.88
N GLN A 85 -13.78 16.63 0.57
CA GLN A 85 -15.09 16.77 -0.11
C GLN A 85 -15.36 15.64 -1.09
N HIS A 86 -14.38 15.26 -1.91
CA HIS A 86 -14.52 14.30 -3.00
C HIS A 86 -13.59 13.11 -2.84
N LYS A 87 -14.00 11.98 -3.41
CA LYS A 87 -13.17 10.78 -3.50
C LYS A 87 -12.62 10.64 -4.91
N PHE A 88 -11.34 10.27 -4.99
CA PHE A 88 -10.62 10.05 -6.23
C PHE A 88 -10.11 8.62 -6.31
N LYS A 89 -9.89 8.14 -7.52
CA LYS A 89 -9.37 6.80 -7.78
C LYS A 89 -7.85 6.79 -7.90
N THR A 90 -7.27 5.69 -7.41
CA THR A 90 -5.91 5.27 -7.75
C THR A 90 -5.99 4.08 -8.69
N GLN A 91 -5.30 4.13 -9.82
CA GLN A 91 -5.20 3.04 -10.78
C GLN A 91 -3.79 2.50 -10.79
N ILE A 92 -3.64 1.21 -10.53
CA ILE A 92 -2.34 0.53 -10.49
C ILE A 92 -2.39 -0.61 -11.49
N ALA A 93 -1.52 -0.55 -12.50
CA ALA A 93 -1.45 -1.58 -13.52
C ALA A 93 -0.81 -2.89 -13.01
N ASN A 94 -0.60 -3.85 -13.89
CA ASN A 94 -0.06 -5.15 -13.51
C ASN A 94 1.43 -5.07 -13.14
N ASN A 95 1.86 -6.01 -12.28
CA ASN A 95 3.25 -6.25 -11.94
C ASN A 95 3.97 -5.03 -11.34
N VAL A 96 3.23 -4.19 -10.60
CA VAL A 96 3.78 -3.01 -9.93
C VAL A 96 4.30 -3.38 -8.55
N PHE A 97 5.43 -2.81 -8.15
CA PHE A 97 5.98 -2.93 -6.81
C PHE A 97 5.87 -1.60 -6.06
N ILE A 98 5.00 -1.54 -5.06
CA ILE A 98 4.87 -0.37 -4.20
C ILE A 98 5.81 -0.53 -3.00
N GLY A 99 6.78 0.36 -2.88
CA GLY A 99 7.73 0.36 -1.76
C GLY A 99 7.05 0.67 -0.43
N SER A 100 7.58 0.14 0.65
CA SER A 100 7.03 0.33 2.01
C SER A 100 6.90 1.81 2.38
N ASN A 101 5.87 2.16 3.15
CA ASN A 101 5.56 3.53 3.56
C ASN A 101 5.40 4.50 2.37
N SER A 102 4.90 4.00 1.25
CA SER A 102 4.51 4.87 0.14
C SER A 102 3.13 5.50 0.39
N THR A 103 3.02 6.79 0.12
CA THR A 103 1.76 7.52 0.15
C THR A 103 1.37 7.86 -1.29
N LEU A 104 0.25 7.29 -1.76
CA LEU A 104 -0.24 7.44 -3.13
C LEU A 104 -1.38 8.45 -3.14
N ILE A 105 -1.15 9.66 -3.66
CA ILE A 105 -2.14 10.75 -3.67
C ILE A 105 -3.01 10.65 -4.92
N ALA A 106 -4.27 10.27 -4.73
CA ALA A 106 -5.24 10.20 -5.83
C ALA A 106 -5.74 11.60 -6.26
N PRO A 107 -6.12 11.80 -7.56
CA PRO A 107 -6.10 10.81 -8.62
C PRO A 107 -4.68 10.46 -9.07
N LEU A 108 -4.42 9.19 -9.34
CA LEU A 108 -3.06 8.71 -9.66
C LEU A 108 -3.15 7.46 -10.54
N GLU A 109 -2.31 7.41 -11.56
CA GLU A 109 -2.11 6.22 -12.41
C GLU A 109 -0.66 5.72 -12.29
N ILE A 110 -0.48 4.42 -11.99
CA ILE A 110 0.84 3.78 -11.94
C ILE A 110 0.89 2.72 -13.03
N GLY A 111 1.77 2.93 -14.00
CA GLY A 111 1.95 2.08 -15.17
C GLY A 111 2.53 0.72 -14.83
N ALA A 112 2.35 -0.23 -15.75
CA ALA A 112 2.80 -1.62 -15.57
C ALA A 112 4.31 -1.72 -15.31
N ASN A 113 4.72 -2.69 -14.49
CA ASN A 113 6.10 -2.95 -14.11
C ASN A 113 6.80 -1.79 -13.38
N ALA A 114 6.07 -0.75 -12.99
CA ALA A 114 6.65 0.37 -12.26
C ALA A 114 6.96 0.02 -10.81
N LEU A 115 7.83 0.81 -10.22
CA LEU A 115 8.23 0.71 -8.81
C LEU A 115 8.12 2.07 -8.14
N THR A 116 7.59 2.11 -6.92
CA THR A 116 7.73 3.29 -6.07
C THR A 116 8.80 3.03 -5.00
N ALA A 117 9.72 3.97 -4.82
CA ALA A 117 10.75 3.84 -3.79
C ALA A 117 10.14 3.94 -2.39
N ALA A 118 10.60 3.13 -1.46
CA ALA A 118 10.12 3.15 -0.08
C ALA A 118 10.18 4.56 0.54
N GLY A 119 9.15 4.92 1.31
CA GLY A 119 9.05 6.22 1.96
C GLY A 119 8.73 7.38 1.01
N SER A 120 8.24 7.10 -0.19
CA SER A 120 7.89 8.13 -1.17
C SER A 120 6.45 8.60 -1.05
N THR A 121 6.24 9.90 -1.27
CA THR A 121 4.92 10.47 -1.55
C THR A 121 4.80 10.68 -3.06
N ILE A 122 3.87 9.97 -3.68
CA ILE A 122 3.67 9.97 -5.14
C ILE A 122 2.46 10.83 -5.45
N THR A 123 2.67 11.91 -6.19
CA THR A 123 1.66 12.93 -6.53
C THR A 123 1.35 12.98 -8.02
N ASP A 124 2.23 12.44 -8.85
CA ASP A 124 2.10 12.46 -10.29
C ASP A 124 2.09 11.04 -10.86
N ASP A 125 1.46 10.86 -12.00
CA ASP A 125 1.40 9.57 -12.68
C ASP A 125 2.78 8.99 -12.94
N VAL A 126 2.89 7.68 -12.75
CA VAL A 126 4.16 6.95 -12.91
C VAL A 126 4.11 6.17 -14.22
N PRO A 127 4.96 6.47 -15.19
CA PRO A 127 5.02 5.71 -16.44
C PRO A 127 5.35 4.23 -16.21
N ALA A 128 4.93 3.37 -17.14
CA ALA A 128 5.36 1.98 -17.14
C ALA A 128 6.87 1.83 -17.11
N ASP A 129 7.37 0.75 -16.52
CA ASP A 129 8.78 0.39 -16.45
C ASP A 129 9.68 1.45 -15.76
N SER A 130 9.10 2.31 -14.92
CA SER A 130 9.76 3.41 -14.25
C SER A 130 9.89 3.22 -12.75
N VAL A 131 10.83 3.94 -12.14
CA VAL A 131 10.94 4.08 -10.69
C VAL A 131 10.56 5.49 -10.28
N ALA A 132 9.53 5.62 -9.45
CA ALA A 132 9.14 6.89 -8.86
C ALA A 132 9.80 7.08 -7.48
N ILE A 133 10.47 8.21 -7.28
CA ILE A 133 11.16 8.55 -6.02
C ILE A 133 10.66 9.91 -5.55
N GLY A 134 9.72 9.91 -4.61
CA GLY A 134 9.12 11.11 -4.02
C GLY A 134 9.56 11.34 -2.57
N ARG A 135 10.87 11.35 -2.31
CA ARG A 135 11.44 11.54 -0.97
C ARG A 135 12.74 12.31 -1.02
N GLY A 136 13.09 12.99 0.09
CA GLY A 136 14.36 13.71 0.22
C GLY A 136 15.58 12.78 0.22
N ARG A 137 16.72 13.31 -0.19
CA ARG A 137 17.99 12.63 -0.06
C ARG A 137 18.42 12.60 1.41
N GLN A 138 18.90 11.46 1.87
CA GLN A 138 19.48 11.34 3.21
C GLN A 138 20.75 12.18 3.33
N VAL A 139 20.88 12.89 4.45
CA VAL A 139 22.09 13.61 4.83
C VAL A 139 22.54 13.13 6.21
N ASN A 140 23.77 12.65 6.30
CA ASN A 140 24.39 12.30 7.57
C ASN A 140 25.20 13.49 8.10
N LYS A 141 24.91 13.90 9.33
CA LYS A 141 25.67 14.97 10.02
C LYS A 141 26.55 14.32 11.09
N GLU A 142 27.79 14.04 10.73
CA GLU A 142 28.75 13.37 11.62
C GLU A 142 28.98 14.19 12.90
N GLY A 143 29.08 13.50 14.03
CA GLY A 143 29.28 14.10 15.35
C GLY A 143 28.10 14.89 15.91
N TYR A 144 27.01 15.08 15.15
CA TYR A 144 25.89 15.90 15.62
C TYR A 144 25.16 15.27 16.82
N ALA A 145 25.05 13.93 16.86
CA ALA A 145 24.38 13.23 17.96
C ALA A 145 25.07 13.39 19.30
N ILE A 146 26.39 13.60 19.33
CA ILE A 146 27.18 13.86 20.56
C ILE A 146 26.63 15.05 21.32
N LYS A 147 26.10 16.06 20.63
CA LYS A 147 25.53 17.28 21.20
C LYS A 147 24.12 17.12 21.76
N LYS A 148 23.53 15.92 21.68
CA LYS A 148 22.15 15.68 22.13
C LYS A 148 22.11 15.12 23.54
N PRO A 149 21.13 15.54 24.39
CA PRO A 149 21.06 15.13 25.81
C PRO A 149 20.99 13.61 26.02
N HIS A 150 20.46 12.84 25.05
CA HIS A 150 20.37 11.38 25.14
C HIS A 150 21.69 10.66 24.88
N HIS A 151 22.72 11.36 24.36
CA HIS A 151 24.02 10.73 24.09
C HIS A 151 24.77 10.45 25.40
N PRO A 152 25.38 9.27 25.58
CA PRO A 152 26.05 8.89 26.83
C PRO A 152 27.09 9.91 27.32
N SER A 153 27.81 10.61 26.44
CA SER A 153 28.77 11.63 26.79
C SER A 153 28.17 12.89 27.43
N GLN A 154 26.85 13.08 27.37
CA GLN A 154 26.11 14.19 27.95
C GLN A 154 25.37 13.80 29.24
N GLN A 155 25.37 12.54 29.60
CA GLN A 155 24.78 12.03 30.84
C GLN A 155 25.85 12.07 31.93
N LYS A 156 25.74 13.02 32.84
CA LYS A 156 26.59 13.14 34.06
C LYS A 156 25.84 12.61 35.27
#